data_6c30b7320fa583b6f018f487754dd60b
#
_entry.id   6c30b7320fa583b6f018f487754dd60b
#
_cell.length_a   1.000
_cell.length_b   1.000
_cell.length_c   1.000
_cell.angle_alpha   90.00
_cell.angle_beta   90.00
_cell.angle_gamma   90.00
#
_symmetry.space_group_name_H-M   'P 1'
#
loop_
_entity.id
_entity.type
_entity.pdbx_description
1 polymer ?
#
loop_
_entity_poly.entity_id
_entity_poly.type
_entity_poly.pdbx_seq_one_letter_code
_entity_poly.pdbx_strand_id
1 'polypeptide(L)'
;MSLVTQSYSAGIEKAVNAAREATPLVHCLTNTVVQNVTANVLLAAGQAPAMVDHPGEAATFAQIASGVLVNTGTVAPHQVESMPLAAEAAVKAGVPWVLDPVAIGALEVRTSLAHRLLELAPTAIRGNASEISALAGLGAGGRGVDATDSVDDALPAAASLAERTGAVVAVSGKRDLIVWDRDGEIRALWLESGHDLMPRVIGTGCALGATMAGYASIAPALESLFSDATCAPIDAKALAVLSAHAHFGAAGQLAGVRAGHPGSFAVAWIDALDELSGADIAARVRVTEASA
;
A
#
# COMPACT_ATOMS: atom_id res chain seq x y z
N MET A 1 -27.83 -1.09 3.16
CA MET A 1 -26.45 -0.70 3.51
C MET A 1 -26.47 -0.15 4.92
N SER A 2 -25.59 -0.62 5.81
CA SER A 2 -25.50 -0.08 7.18
C SER A 2 -24.91 1.34 7.14
N LEU A 3 -25.21 2.16 8.16
CA LEU A 3 -24.65 3.51 8.30
C LEU A 3 -23.11 3.50 8.27
N VAL A 4 -22.48 2.46 8.83
CA VAL A 4 -21.02 2.25 8.86
C VAL A 4 -20.45 2.07 7.45
N THR A 5 -21.10 1.27 6.60
CA THR A 5 -20.64 1.06 5.20
C THR A 5 -20.74 2.36 4.38
N GLN A 6 -21.77 3.19 4.61
CA GLN A 6 -21.90 4.49 3.92
C GLN A 6 -20.80 5.47 4.34
N SER A 7 -20.35 5.42 5.58
CA SER A 7 -19.29 6.28 6.10
C SER A 7 -17.93 6.01 5.45
N TYR A 8 -17.53 4.73 5.29
CA TYR A 8 -16.27 4.39 4.59
C TYR A 8 -16.31 4.78 3.11
N SER A 9 -17.45 4.58 2.44
CA SER A 9 -17.61 4.97 1.02
C SER A 9 -17.38 6.46 0.80
N ALA A 10 -17.96 7.32 1.62
CA ALA A 10 -17.74 8.77 1.54
C ALA A 10 -16.27 9.16 1.83
N GLY A 11 -15.62 8.48 2.77
CA GLY A 11 -14.20 8.66 3.07
C GLY A 11 -13.30 8.29 1.88
N ILE A 12 -13.53 7.13 1.26
CA ILE A 12 -12.79 6.66 0.07
C ILE A 12 -12.94 7.64 -1.08
N GLU A 13 -14.17 8.07 -1.40
CA GLU A 13 -14.42 9.05 -2.47
C GLU A 13 -13.61 10.34 -2.25
N LYS A 14 -13.67 10.91 -1.05
CA LYS A 14 -12.92 12.12 -0.71
C LYS A 14 -11.41 11.91 -0.78
N ALA A 15 -10.89 10.78 -0.32
CA ALA A 15 -9.47 10.47 -0.36
C ALA A 15 -8.95 10.32 -1.80
N VAL A 16 -9.70 9.64 -2.69
CA VAL A 16 -9.34 9.52 -4.10
C VAL A 16 -9.31 10.89 -4.78
N ASN A 17 -10.32 11.72 -4.55
CA ASN A 17 -10.38 13.07 -5.12
C ASN A 17 -9.23 13.94 -4.61
N ALA A 18 -8.93 13.93 -3.31
CA ALA A 18 -7.82 14.68 -2.71
C ALA A 18 -6.45 14.20 -3.25
N ALA A 19 -6.25 12.89 -3.44
CA ALA A 19 -5.01 12.35 -4.00
C ALA A 19 -4.79 12.81 -5.45
N ARG A 20 -5.84 12.82 -6.28
CA ARG A 20 -5.76 13.31 -7.65
C ARG A 20 -5.53 14.82 -7.74
N GLU A 21 -6.18 15.60 -6.90
CA GLU A 21 -5.98 17.06 -6.82
C GLU A 21 -4.55 17.41 -6.39
N ALA A 22 -4.00 16.69 -5.40
CA ALA A 22 -2.65 16.93 -4.89
C ALA A 22 -1.54 16.48 -5.85
N THR A 23 -1.80 15.53 -6.76
CA THR A 23 -0.82 14.93 -7.67
C THR A 23 0.52 14.62 -6.99
N PRO A 24 0.54 13.77 -5.95
CA PRO A 24 1.71 13.59 -5.09
C PRO A 24 2.91 13.03 -5.85
N LEU A 25 4.10 13.60 -5.60
CA LEU A 25 5.37 13.10 -6.10
C LEU A 25 5.80 11.88 -5.27
N VAL A 26 5.83 10.70 -5.89
CA VAL A 26 6.19 9.44 -5.22
C VAL A 26 7.60 9.02 -5.59
N HIS A 27 8.47 9.01 -4.59
CA HIS A 27 9.82 8.48 -4.70
C HIS A 27 9.79 6.95 -4.54
N CYS A 28 10.20 6.23 -5.58
CA CYS A 28 10.15 4.77 -5.62
C CYS A 28 11.56 4.18 -5.62
N LEU A 29 11.97 3.59 -4.48
CA LEU A 29 13.09 2.65 -4.43
C LEU A 29 12.47 1.25 -4.58
N THR A 30 12.39 0.78 -5.82
CA THR A 30 11.68 -0.45 -6.16
C THR A 30 12.51 -1.36 -7.07
N ASN A 31 12.07 -2.58 -7.23
CA ASN A 31 12.75 -3.59 -8.01
C ASN A 31 12.65 -3.30 -9.53
N THR A 32 13.70 -3.70 -10.27
CA THR A 32 13.84 -3.42 -11.71
C THR A 32 12.77 -4.07 -12.57
N VAL A 33 12.15 -5.16 -12.10
CA VAL A 33 11.13 -5.89 -12.86
C VAL A 33 9.87 -5.06 -13.04
N VAL A 34 9.58 -4.15 -12.09
CA VAL A 34 8.30 -3.43 -12.04
C VAL A 34 8.43 -1.91 -12.20
N GLN A 35 9.64 -1.35 -12.36
CA GLN A 35 9.83 0.10 -12.46
C GLN A 35 8.92 0.75 -13.51
N ASN A 36 8.90 0.22 -14.73
CA ASN A 36 8.09 0.77 -15.82
C ASN A 36 6.59 0.67 -15.50
N VAL A 37 6.11 -0.50 -15.08
CA VAL A 37 4.68 -0.67 -14.78
C VAL A 37 4.26 0.17 -13.57
N THR A 38 5.10 0.29 -12.55
CA THR A 38 4.82 1.13 -11.37
C THR A 38 4.71 2.61 -11.78
N ALA A 39 5.59 3.10 -12.66
CA ALA A 39 5.50 4.47 -13.14
C ALA A 39 4.19 4.73 -13.90
N ASN A 40 3.79 3.83 -14.81
CA ASN A 40 2.53 3.96 -15.55
C ASN A 40 1.31 3.90 -14.62
N VAL A 41 1.34 3.01 -13.63
CA VAL A 41 0.27 2.90 -12.62
C VAL A 41 0.13 4.17 -11.79
N LEU A 42 1.24 4.76 -11.35
CA LEU A 42 1.20 6.03 -10.60
C LEU A 42 0.62 7.15 -11.45
N LEU A 43 1.04 7.28 -12.72
CA LEU A 43 0.48 8.26 -13.65
C LEU A 43 -1.03 8.08 -13.83
N ALA A 44 -1.49 6.84 -14.06
CA ALA A 44 -2.91 6.52 -14.18
C ALA A 44 -3.69 6.79 -12.89
N ALA A 45 -3.07 6.60 -11.72
CA ALA A 45 -3.69 6.92 -10.44
C ALA A 45 -3.67 8.42 -10.09
N GLY A 46 -3.13 9.30 -10.97
CA GLY A 46 -3.02 10.74 -10.77
C GLY A 46 -1.84 11.14 -9.86
N GLN A 47 -0.76 10.35 -9.83
CA GLN A 47 0.44 10.60 -9.04
C GLN A 47 1.67 10.75 -9.94
N ALA A 48 2.70 11.46 -9.48
CA ALA A 48 3.94 11.68 -10.23
C ALA A 48 5.05 10.71 -9.78
N PRO A 49 5.50 9.77 -10.63
CA PRO A 49 6.54 8.80 -10.26
C PRO A 49 7.96 9.35 -10.37
N ALA A 50 8.84 8.97 -9.45
CA ALA A 50 10.29 9.19 -9.56
C ALA A 50 11.05 7.96 -9.09
N MET A 51 11.90 7.40 -9.98
CA MET A 51 12.73 6.20 -9.72
C MET A 51 14.17 6.65 -9.40
N VAL A 52 14.43 7.05 -8.15
CA VAL A 52 15.75 7.58 -7.72
C VAL A 52 16.32 6.63 -6.65
N ASP A 53 17.21 5.73 -7.06
CA ASP A 53 17.75 4.70 -6.18
C ASP A 53 19.30 4.76 -6.01
N HIS A 54 19.95 5.77 -6.58
CA HIS A 54 21.39 5.99 -6.39
C HIS A 54 21.66 6.47 -4.95
N PRO A 55 22.63 5.87 -4.21
CA PRO A 55 22.90 6.21 -2.80
C PRO A 55 23.22 7.69 -2.57
N GLY A 56 23.89 8.34 -3.53
CA GLY A 56 24.22 9.77 -3.46
C GLY A 56 23.06 10.73 -3.65
N GLU A 57 21.88 10.25 -4.10
CA GLU A 57 20.72 11.08 -4.44
C GLU A 57 19.47 10.73 -3.62
N ALA A 58 19.36 9.46 -3.20
CA ALA A 58 18.14 8.91 -2.59
C ALA A 58 17.70 9.69 -1.34
N ALA A 59 18.63 10.04 -0.45
CA ALA A 59 18.31 10.80 0.76
C ALA A 59 17.81 12.21 0.46
N THR A 60 18.45 12.90 -0.50
CA THR A 60 18.06 14.26 -0.90
C THR A 60 16.69 14.24 -1.56
N PHE A 61 16.46 13.28 -2.44
CA PHE A 61 15.16 13.17 -3.15
C PHE A 61 14.01 12.78 -2.21
N ALA A 62 14.26 11.91 -1.23
CA ALA A 62 13.25 11.52 -0.24
C ALA A 62 12.70 12.70 0.57
N GLN A 63 13.50 13.76 0.79
CA GLN A 63 13.08 14.95 1.55
C GLN A 63 12.14 15.87 0.77
N ILE A 64 12.15 15.82 -0.55
CA ILE A 64 11.31 16.66 -1.42
C ILE A 64 10.12 15.91 -2.03
N ALA A 65 10.10 14.59 -1.89
CA ALA A 65 8.96 13.76 -2.31
C ALA A 65 7.75 14.00 -1.42
N SER A 66 6.56 13.75 -1.96
CA SER A 66 5.32 13.72 -1.16
C SER A 66 5.19 12.43 -0.36
N GLY A 67 5.68 11.31 -0.91
CA GLY A 67 5.71 10.01 -0.26
C GLY A 67 6.83 9.13 -0.83
N VAL A 68 7.30 8.17 -0.04
CA VAL A 68 8.41 7.27 -0.43
C VAL A 68 7.97 5.81 -0.37
N LEU A 69 8.25 5.04 -1.43
CA LEU A 69 8.17 3.59 -1.43
C LEU A 69 9.56 2.98 -1.26
N VAL A 70 9.70 2.04 -0.34
CA VAL A 70 10.83 1.12 -0.23
C VAL A 70 10.36 -0.31 -0.42
N ASN A 71 10.69 -0.91 -1.57
CA ASN A 71 10.29 -2.27 -1.96
C ASN A 71 11.53 -3.16 -2.13
N THR A 72 11.62 -4.23 -1.35
CA THR A 72 12.79 -5.11 -1.27
C THR A 72 12.85 -6.20 -2.33
N GLY A 73 11.98 -6.17 -3.34
CA GLY A 73 12.02 -7.11 -4.48
C GLY A 73 13.30 -6.95 -5.30
N THR A 74 13.90 -8.03 -5.80
CA THR A 74 15.16 -8.05 -6.60
C THR A 74 16.19 -7.01 -6.21
N VAL A 75 16.46 -6.89 -4.91
CA VAL A 75 17.32 -5.86 -4.31
C VAL A 75 18.73 -5.92 -4.90
N ALA A 76 19.22 -4.79 -5.41
CA ALA A 76 20.58 -4.63 -5.91
C ALA A 76 21.52 -4.11 -4.79
N PRO A 77 22.84 -4.33 -4.90
CA PRO A 77 23.79 -3.89 -3.86
C PRO A 77 23.68 -2.40 -3.49
N HIS A 78 23.53 -1.50 -4.47
CA HIS A 78 23.35 -0.07 -4.23
C HIS A 78 22.03 0.25 -3.50
N GLN A 79 21.01 -0.56 -3.68
CA GLN A 79 19.71 -0.39 -3.01
C GLN A 79 19.76 -0.78 -1.54
N VAL A 80 20.63 -1.74 -1.16
CA VAL A 80 20.89 -2.06 0.27
C VAL A 80 21.42 -0.84 1.03
N GLU A 81 22.14 0.04 0.34
CA GLU A 81 22.64 1.30 0.88
C GLU A 81 21.62 2.43 0.79
N SER A 82 21.01 2.63 -0.38
CA SER A 82 20.13 3.78 -0.64
C SER A 82 18.80 3.71 0.08
N MET A 83 18.21 2.51 0.25
CA MET A 83 16.91 2.35 0.90
C MET A 83 16.86 2.87 2.35
N PRO A 84 17.82 2.49 3.24
CA PRO A 84 17.85 3.06 4.58
C PRO A 84 18.11 4.57 4.59
N LEU A 85 18.99 5.08 3.70
CA LEU A 85 19.26 6.52 3.58
C LEU A 85 18.01 7.31 3.20
N ALA A 86 17.21 6.79 2.26
CA ALA A 86 15.96 7.41 1.85
C ALA A 86 14.91 7.37 2.97
N ALA A 87 14.75 6.22 3.65
CA ALA A 87 13.78 6.07 4.75
C ALA A 87 14.12 6.99 5.93
N GLU A 88 15.42 7.05 6.34
CA GLU A 88 15.88 7.96 7.39
C GLU A 88 15.66 9.43 7.03
N ALA A 89 15.90 9.81 5.77
CA ALA A 89 15.70 11.17 5.28
C ALA A 89 14.22 11.53 5.22
N ALA A 90 13.35 10.61 4.79
CA ALA A 90 11.91 10.77 4.80
C ALA A 90 11.38 11.00 6.22
N VAL A 91 11.78 10.17 7.19
CA VAL A 91 11.41 10.34 8.61
C VAL A 91 11.83 11.72 9.14
N LYS A 92 13.07 12.14 8.89
CA LYS A 92 13.58 13.47 9.33
C LYS A 92 12.81 14.64 8.72
N ALA A 93 12.33 14.49 7.48
CA ALA A 93 11.57 15.50 6.77
C ALA A 93 10.05 15.44 7.05
N GLY A 94 9.58 14.45 7.81
CA GLY A 94 8.15 14.21 8.03
C GLY A 94 7.40 13.71 6.78
N VAL A 95 8.13 13.16 5.80
CA VAL A 95 7.56 12.56 4.59
C VAL A 95 7.11 11.14 4.91
N PRO A 96 5.84 10.77 4.63
CA PRO A 96 5.37 9.40 4.84
C PRO A 96 6.08 8.41 3.92
N TRP A 97 6.37 7.22 4.45
CA TRP A 97 6.99 6.17 3.65
C TRP A 97 6.37 4.80 3.90
N VAL A 98 6.38 3.98 2.85
CA VAL A 98 5.80 2.64 2.82
C VAL A 98 6.89 1.60 2.68
N LEU A 99 6.86 0.59 3.54
CA LEU A 99 7.68 -0.63 3.43
C LEU A 99 6.89 -1.73 2.73
N ASP A 100 7.44 -2.23 1.61
CA ASP A 100 6.93 -3.42 0.89
C ASP A 100 8.02 -4.52 0.94
N PRO A 101 7.98 -5.42 1.94
CA PRO A 101 9.04 -6.37 2.23
C PRO A 101 8.93 -7.63 1.35
N VAL A 102 9.06 -7.45 0.05
CA VAL A 102 8.87 -8.52 -0.95
C VAL A 102 9.80 -9.70 -0.72
N ALA A 103 9.19 -10.90 -0.64
CA ALA A 103 9.88 -12.20 -0.58
C ALA A 103 10.92 -12.32 0.55
N ILE A 104 10.61 -11.78 1.72
CA ILE A 104 11.40 -11.96 2.94
C ILE A 104 11.14 -13.33 3.58
N GLY A 105 12.00 -13.70 4.53
CA GLY A 105 11.99 -14.98 5.25
C GLY A 105 13.09 -15.91 4.75
N ALA A 106 12.96 -16.43 3.54
CA ALA A 106 13.94 -17.38 2.98
C ALA A 106 15.23 -16.76 2.43
N LEU A 107 15.24 -15.46 2.12
CA LEU A 107 16.35 -14.76 1.48
C LEU A 107 17.00 -13.76 2.45
N GLU A 108 18.18 -14.12 2.96
CA GLU A 108 18.89 -13.42 4.04
C GLU A 108 19.05 -11.91 3.80
N VAL A 109 19.58 -11.49 2.62
CA VAL A 109 19.89 -10.08 2.32
C VAL A 109 18.66 -9.19 2.47
N ARG A 110 17.53 -9.56 1.84
CA ARG A 110 16.33 -8.75 1.91
C ARG A 110 15.60 -8.88 3.23
N THR A 111 15.72 -10.02 3.91
CA THR A 111 15.14 -10.22 5.25
C THR A 111 15.84 -9.32 6.27
N SER A 112 17.16 -9.34 6.30
CA SER A 112 17.96 -8.46 7.19
C SER A 112 17.73 -6.98 6.87
N LEU A 113 17.64 -6.63 5.57
CA LEU A 113 17.32 -5.26 5.15
C LEU A 113 15.91 -4.83 5.61
N ALA A 114 14.90 -5.68 5.42
CA ALA A 114 13.53 -5.38 5.83
C ALA A 114 13.41 -5.16 7.35
N HIS A 115 14.07 -5.98 8.16
CA HIS A 115 14.09 -5.78 9.61
C HIS A 115 14.79 -4.47 10.00
N ARG A 116 15.92 -4.14 9.36
CA ARG A 116 16.59 -2.84 9.58
C ARG A 116 15.69 -1.66 9.20
N LEU A 117 14.96 -1.76 8.09
CA LEU A 117 14.01 -0.74 7.63
C LEU A 117 12.82 -0.62 8.59
N LEU A 118 12.35 -1.71 9.15
CA LEU A 118 11.25 -1.71 10.11
C LEU A 118 11.54 -0.82 11.34
N GLU A 119 12.79 -0.80 11.81
CA GLU A 119 13.22 0.05 12.93
C GLU A 119 13.16 1.56 12.63
N LEU A 120 13.00 1.94 11.36
CA LEU A 120 12.86 3.32 10.92
C LEU A 120 11.39 3.81 10.91
N ALA A 121 10.50 3.08 11.56
CA ALA A 121 9.09 3.44 11.76
C ALA A 121 8.37 3.83 10.44
N PRO A 122 8.09 2.88 9.53
CA PRO A 122 7.30 3.14 8.33
C PRO A 122 5.91 3.69 8.67
N THR A 123 5.39 4.57 7.83
CA THR A 123 4.01 5.06 7.94
C THR A 123 3.01 3.96 7.64
N ALA A 124 3.33 3.12 6.66
CA ALA A 124 2.55 1.93 6.35
C ALA A 124 3.46 0.77 5.91
N ILE A 125 2.99 -0.45 6.13
CA ILE A 125 3.63 -1.70 5.71
C ILE A 125 2.64 -2.43 4.81
N ARG A 126 3.08 -2.88 3.64
CA ARG A 126 2.25 -3.68 2.73
C ARG A 126 2.95 -5.00 2.40
N GLY A 127 2.24 -6.10 2.50
CA GLY A 127 2.75 -7.41 2.11
C GLY A 127 1.61 -8.41 1.87
N ASN A 128 1.95 -9.61 1.40
CA ASN A 128 1.02 -10.75 1.48
C ASN A 128 1.08 -11.37 2.89
N ALA A 129 0.20 -12.34 3.17
CA ALA A 129 0.11 -12.96 4.49
C ALA A 129 1.46 -13.55 4.98
N SER A 130 2.20 -14.25 4.10
CA SER A 130 3.47 -14.85 4.46
C SER A 130 4.60 -13.83 4.68
N GLU A 131 4.60 -12.72 3.93
CA GLU A 131 5.55 -11.63 4.11
C GLU A 131 5.31 -10.89 5.44
N ILE A 132 4.07 -10.59 5.76
CA ILE A 132 3.69 -9.95 7.03
C ILE A 132 4.00 -10.85 8.23
N SER A 133 3.68 -12.15 8.15
CA SER A 133 4.02 -13.13 9.19
C SER A 133 5.54 -13.26 9.39
N ALA A 134 6.31 -13.30 8.30
CA ALA A 134 7.77 -13.33 8.37
C ALA A 134 8.36 -12.06 8.98
N LEU A 135 7.87 -10.88 8.59
CA LEU A 135 8.32 -9.59 9.14
C LEU A 135 8.00 -9.45 10.64
N ALA A 136 6.88 -10.01 11.08
CA ALA A 136 6.50 -10.05 12.49
C ALA A 136 7.32 -11.06 13.32
N GLY A 137 8.06 -11.96 12.66
CA GLY A 137 8.78 -13.05 13.34
C GLY A 137 7.88 -14.23 13.75
N LEU A 138 6.67 -14.31 13.20
CA LEU A 138 5.67 -15.35 13.50
C LEU A 138 5.57 -16.44 12.41
N GLY A 139 6.40 -16.38 11.39
CA GLY A 139 6.40 -17.33 10.27
C GLY A 139 7.77 -17.48 9.62
N ALA A 140 7.96 -18.57 8.87
CA ALA A 140 9.21 -18.87 8.16
C ALA A 140 9.33 -18.15 6.80
N GLY A 141 8.32 -17.35 6.41
CA GLY A 141 8.21 -16.80 5.06
C GLY A 141 7.71 -17.81 4.01
N GLY A 142 7.07 -17.31 2.95
CA GLY A 142 6.59 -18.16 1.84
C GLY A 142 7.68 -18.57 0.86
N ARG A 143 7.37 -19.54 -0.01
CA ARG A 143 8.20 -19.89 -1.16
C ARG A 143 7.94 -18.91 -2.31
N GLY A 144 8.67 -17.78 -2.33
CA GLY A 144 8.53 -16.76 -3.37
C GLY A 144 7.33 -15.82 -3.15
N VAL A 145 6.69 -15.39 -4.24
CA VAL A 145 5.59 -14.40 -4.23
C VAL A 145 4.23 -15.05 -3.94
N ASP A 146 4.15 -16.37 -3.93
CA ASP A 146 2.90 -17.10 -3.66
C ASP A 146 2.63 -17.12 -2.15
N ALA A 147 1.53 -16.54 -1.75
CA ALA A 147 1.05 -16.59 -0.37
C ALA A 147 0.59 -18.02 -0.04
N THR A 148 1.30 -18.68 0.88
CA THR A 148 0.91 -20.00 1.39
C THR A 148 -0.08 -19.91 2.54
N ASP A 149 -0.12 -18.77 3.22
CA ASP A 149 -0.96 -18.51 4.38
C ASP A 149 -2.21 -17.72 3.98
N SER A 150 -3.32 -17.95 4.68
CA SER A 150 -4.53 -17.15 4.45
C SER A 150 -4.36 -15.75 5.06
N VAL A 151 -5.05 -14.75 4.49
CA VAL A 151 -5.03 -13.38 5.05
C VAL A 151 -5.66 -13.36 6.45
N ASP A 152 -6.62 -14.25 6.71
CA ASP A 152 -7.24 -14.40 8.04
C ASP A 152 -6.23 -14.80 9.12
N ASP A 153 -5.27 -15.68 8.78
CA ASP A 153 -4.22 -16.12 9.70
C ASP A 153 -3.14 -15.04 9.94
N ALA A 154 -3.08 -14.02 9.10
CA ALA A 154 -2.10 -12.93 9.22
C ALA A 154 -2.54 -11.81 10.19
N LEU A 155 -3.78 -11.79 10.67
CA LEU A 155 -4.27 -10.75 11.58
C LEU A 155 -3.39 -10.59 12.84
N PRO A 156 -2.99 -11.66 13.57
CA PRO A 156 -2.12 -11.50 14.73
C PRO A 156 -0.75 -10.89 14.39
N ALA A 157 -0.18 -11.26 13.25
CA ALA A 157 1.09 -10.72 12.78
C ALA A 157 0.97 -9.24 12.40
N ALA A 158 -0.08 -8.87 11.68
CA ALA A 158 -0.37 -7.49 11.30
C ALA A 158 -0.63 -6.61 12.53
N ALA A 159 -1.39 -7.11 13.53
CA ALA A 159 -1.65 -6.43 14.78
C ALA A 159 -0.35 -6.17 15.57
N SER A 160 0.50 -7.19 15.70
CA SER A 160 1.81 -7.05 16.36
C SER A 160 2.72 -6.02 15.68
N LEU A 161 2.72 -5.97 14.34
CA LEU A 161 3.48 -4.95 13.62
C LEU A 161 2.89 -3.56 13.81
N ALA A 162 1.58 -3.40 13.74
CA ALA A 162 0.91 -2.12 13.96
C ALA A 162 1.18 -1.57 15.37
N GLU A 163 1.06 -2.40 16.39
CA GLU A 163 1.33 -2.05 17.80
C GLU A 163 2.80 -1.61 18.01
N ARG A 164 3.77 -2.37 17.44
CA ARG A 164 5.20 -2.09 17.62
C ARG A 164 5.68 -0.86 16.87
N THR A 165 5.13 -0.57 15.71
CA THR A 165 5.66 0.44 14.79
C THR A 165 4.79 1.68 14.67
N GLY A 166 3.53 1.62 15.05
CA GLY A 166 2.53 2.66 14.77
C GLY A 166 2.16 2.76 13.28
N ALA A 167 2.60 1.80 12.46
CA ALA A 167 2.27 1.74 11.05
C ALA A 167 0.86 1.23 10.79
N VAL A 168 0.27 1.66 9.68
CA VAL A 168 -0.88 0.95 9.12
C VAL A 168 -0.37 -0.26 8.35
N VAL A 169 -0.82 -1.46 8.71
CA VAL A 169 -0.41 -2.71 8.07
C VAL A 169 -1.48 -3.19 7.12
N ALA A 170 -1.13 -3.32 5.84
CA ALA A 170 -2.02 -3.78 4.78
C ALA A 170 -1.59 -5.17 4.30
N VAL A 171 -2.45 -6.16 4.47
CA VAL A 171 -2.23 -7.53 4.02
C VAL A 171 -3.06 -7.77 2.76
N SER A 172 -2.38 -7.99 1.64
CA SER A 172 -3.05 -8.23 0.35
C SER A 172 -3.38 -9.70 0.16
N GLY A 173 -4.58 -9.96 -0.41
CA GLY A 173 -5.04 -11.30 -0.72
C GLY A 173 -6.31 -11.32 -1.57
N LYS A 174 -7.11 -12.37 -1.45
CA LYS A 174 -8.42 -12.46 -2.11
C LYS A 174 -9.39 -11.39 -1.59
N ARG A 175 -9.26 -11.04 -0.34
CA ARG A 175 -9.74 -9.83 0.32
C ARG A 175 -8.56 -9.23 1.07
N ASP A 176 -8.48 -7.92 1.11
CA ASP A 176 -7.38 -7.24 1.80
C ASP A 176 -7.77 -6.98 3.25
N LEU A 177 -6.75 -6.99 4.15
CA LEU A 177 -6.90 -6.67 5.55
C LEU A 177 -6.08 -5.42 5.87
N ILE A 178 -6.71 -4.40 6.43
CA ILE A 178 -6.06 -3.16 6.87
C ILE A 178 -6.12 -3.08 8.39
N VAL A 179 -4.96 -3.03 9.04
CA VAL A 179 -4.82 -3.07 10.50
C VAL A 179 -4.04 -1.86 10.99
N TRP A 180 -4.49 -1.23 12.07
CA TRP A 180 -3.77 -0.13 12.72
C TRP A 180 -4.02 -0.12 14.23
N ASP A 181 -3.12 0.49 14.96
CA ASP A 181 -3.31 0.80 16.37
C ASP A 181 -3.93 2.21 16.52
N ARG A 182 -4.98 2.31 17.30
CA ARG A 182 -5.58 3.57 17.71
C ARG A 182 -5.65 3.65 19.22
N ASP A 183 -4.78 4.43 19.81
CA ASP A 183 -4.73 4.67 21.26
C ASP A 183 -4.57 3.37 22.08
N GLY A 184 -3.81 2.40 21.59
CA GLY A 184 -3.60 1.08 22.22
C GLY A 184 -4.70 0.07 21.92
N GLU A 185 -5.62 0.38 21.01
CA GLU A 185 -6.67 -0.54 20.56
C GLU A 185 -6.45 -0.91 19.08
N ILE A 186 -6.25 -2.19 18.80
CA ILE A 186 -6.11 -2.69 17.43
C ILE A 186 -7.45 -2.60 16.71
N ARG A 187 -7.44 -1.91 15.59
CA ARG A 187 -8.55 -1.80 14.64
C ARG A 187 -8.21 -2.52 13.36
N ALA A 188 -9.19 -3.16 12.77
CA ALA A 188 -9.00 -3.89 11.52
C ALA A 188 -10.24 -3.83 10.62
N LEU A 189 -9.99 -3.73 9.31
CA LEU A 189 -11.02 -3.69 8.27
C LEU A 189 -10.71 -4.72 7.19
N TRP A 190 -11.74 -5.40 6.73
CA TRP A 190 -11.72 -6.16 5.49
C TRP A 190 -12.15 -5.29 4.32
N LEU A 191 -11.42 -5.40 3.22
CA LEU A 191 -11.78 -4.82 1.94
C LEU A 191 -11.98 -5.93 0.91
N GLU A 192 -13.20 -6.07 0.42
CA GLU A 192 -13.53 -6.99 -0.66
C GLU A 192 -13.56 -6.21 -1.98
N SER A 193 -12.60 -6.53 -2.85
CA SER A 193 -12.43 -5.89 -4.16
C SER A 193 -11.48 -6.73 -5.03
N GLY A 194 -11.17 -6.24 -6.24
CA GLY A 194 -10.18 -6.87 -7.12
C GLY A 194 -10.76 -7.95 -8.04
N HIS A 195 -9.85 -8.66 -8.72
CA HIS A 195 -10.20 -9.70 -9.69
C HIS A 195 -9.11 -10.79 -9.72
N ASP A 196 -9.48 -12.03 -10.00
CA ASP A 196 -8.59 -13.21 -10.01
C ASP A 196 -7.44 -13.13 -11.05
N LEU A 197 -7.51 -12.22 -12.02
CA LEU A 197 -6.43 -11.97 -12.96
C LEU A 197 -5.34 -11.03 -12.42
N MET A 198 -5.58 -10.28 -11.34
CA MET A 198 -4.57 -9.36 -10.78
C MET A 198 -3.26 -10.07 -10.39
N PRO A 199 -3.24 -11.23 -9.73
CA PRO A 199 -2.01 -11.94 -9.42
C PRO A 199 -1.26 -12.46 -10.65
N ARG A 200 -1.92 -12.52 -11.81
CA ARG A 200 -1.32 -12.97 -13.09
C ARG A 200 -0.73 -11.83 -13.92
N VAL A 201 -0.77 -10.60 -13.40
CA VAL A 201 -0.16 -9.40 -13.99
C VAL A 201 0.98 -8.94 -13.09
N ILE A 202 2.19 -8.86 -13.67
CA ILE A 202 3.38 -8.48 -12.92
C ILE A 202 3.25 -7.05 -12.38
N GLY A 203 3.68 -6.84 -11.15
CA GLY A 203 3.81 -5.52 -10.55
C GLY A 203 2.57 -4.98 -9.84
N THR A 204 1.41 -5.65 -9.90
CA THR A 204 0.19 -5.17 -9.20
C THR A 204 0.43 -4.93 -7.72
N GLY A 205 1.16 -5.83 -7.03
CA GLY A 205 1.50 -5.64 -5.61
C GLY A 205 2.48 -4.49 -5.39
N CYS A 206 3.62 -4.49 -6.08
CA CYS A 206 4.65 -3.45 -5.91
C CYS A 206 4.15 -2.05 -6.29
N ALA A 207 3.33 -1.94 -7.33
CA ALA A 207 2.71 -0.67 -7.72
C ALA A 207 1.67 -0.19 -6.69
N LEU A 208 0.97 -1.12 -6.02
CA LEU A 208 0.08 -0.77 -4.92
C LEU A 208 0.85 -0.12 -3.76
N GLY A 209 2.02 -0.67 -3.37
CA GLY A 209 2.88 -0.06 -2.35
C GLY A 209 3.30 1.37 -2.72
N ALA A 210 3.62 1.61 -4.00
CA ALA A 210 3.93 2.95 -4.49
C ALA A 210 2.71 3.89 -4.42
N THR A 211 1.55 3.43 -4.88
CA THR A 211 0.31 4.21 -4.81
C THR A 211 -0.07 4.53 -3.36
N MET A 212 0.12 3.59 -2.43
CA MET A 212 -0.08 3.83 -0.99
C MET A 212 0.80 4.96 -0.47
N ALA A 213 2.05 5.09 -0.92
CA ALA A 213 2.93 6.18 -0.50
C ALA A 213 2.38 7.55 -0.91
N GLY A 214 1.84 7.67 -2.12
CA GLY A 214 1.15 8.88 -2.56
C GLY A 214 -0.13 9.17 -1.79
N TYR A 215 -0.96 8.16 -1.52
CA TYR A 215 -2.14 8.32 -0.67
C TYR A 215 -1.78 8.68 0.78
N ALA A 216 -0.71 8.11 1.34
CA ALA A 216 -0.27 8.45 2.69
C ALA A 216 0.09 9.94 2.84
N SER A 217 0.56 10.58 1.78
CA SER A 217 0.93 12.00 1.80
C SER A 217 -0.26 12.94 1.98
N ILE A 218 -1.47 12.51 1.63
CA ILE A 218 -2.69 13.32 1.79
C ILE A 218 -3.39 13.10 3.14
N ALA A 219 -2.85 12.23 4.00
CA ALA A 219 -3.46 11.96 5.30
C ALA A 219 -3.72 13.22 6.14
N PRO A 220 -2.83 14.22 6.21
CA PRO A 220 -3.12 15.46 6.94
C PRO A 220 -4.33 16.23 6.39
N ALA A 221 -4.54 16.20 5.07
CA ALA A 221 -5.72 16.82 4.45
C ALA A 221 -7.00 16.07 4.78
N LEU A 222 -6.92 14.74 5.02
CA LEU A 222 -8.06 13.92 5.41
C LEU A 222 -8.46 14.11 6.86
N GLU A 223 -7.59 14.59 7.74
CA GLU A 223 -7.91 14.79 9.16
C GLU A 223 -9.09 15.74 9.38
N SER A 224 -9.26 16.75 8.52
CA SER A 224 -10.41 17.64 8.56
C SER A 224 -11.75 16.93 8.33
N LEU A 225 -11.74 15.76 7.69
CA LEU A 225 -12.95 14.97 7.42
C LEU A 225 -13.50 14.30 8.69
N PHE A 226 -12.67 14.14 9.74
CA PHE A 226 -13.06 13.49 10.99
C PHE A 226 -13.74 14.44 11.99
N SER A 227 -13.70 15.75 11.72
CA SER A 227 -14.48 16.74 12.48
C SER A 227 -15.99 16.64 12.19
N ASP A 228 -16.37 15.93 11.11
CA ASP A 228 -17.75 15.73 10.70
C ASP A 228 -18.22 14.32 11.15
N ALA A 229 -19.27 14.28 11.98
CA ALA A 229 -19.80 13.04 12.60
C ALA A 229 -20.28 11.96 11.60
N THR A 230 -20.15 12.20 10.29
CA THR A 230 -20.55 11.28 9.23
C THR A 230 -19.46 10.26 8.86
N CYS A 231 -18.21 10.43 9.33
CA CYS A 231 -17.13 9.47 9.08
C CYS A 231 -17.05 8.41 10.19
N ALA A 232 -16.83 7.15 9.78
CA ALA A 232 -16.58 6.05 10.70
C ALA A 232 -15.27 6.30 11.50
N PRO A 233 -15.06 5.64 12.63
CA PRO A 233 -13.88 5.81 13.48
C PRO A 233 -12.64 5.19 12.81
N ILE A 234 -12.16 5.79 11.74
CA ILE A 234 -10.94 5.41 11.01
C ILE A 234 -9.96 6.57 11.02
N ASP A 235 -8.69 6.29 11.26
CA ASP A 235 -7.63 7.30 11.21
C ASP A 235 -7.36 7.75 9.77
N ALA A 236 -6.87 8.98 9.61
CA ALA A 236 -6.54 9.53 8.29
C ALA A 236 -5.51 8.68 7.52
N LYS A 237 -4.49 8.14 8.22
CA LYS A 237 -3.51 7.23 7.61
C LYS A 237 -4.16 5.92 7.18
N ALA A 238 -5.01 5.33 8.02
CA ALA A 238 -5.71 4.09 7.70
C ALA A 238 -6.71 4.29 6.54
N LEU A 239 -7.41 5.43 6.49
CA LEU A 239 -8.27 5.80 5.37
C LEU A 239 -7.49 5.97 4.07
N ALA A 240 -6.32 6.61 4.12
CA ALA A 240 -5.45 6.77 2.96
C ALA A 240 -5.00 5.42 2.38
N VAL A 241 -4.54 4.50 3.24
CA VAL A 241 -4.16 3.13 2.86
C VAL A 241 -5.35 2.34 2.31
N LEU A 242 -6.48 2.36 3.01
CA LEU A 242 -7.72 1.72 2.55
C LEU A 242 -8.15 2.23 1.16
N SER A 243 -8.03 3.54 0.92
CA SER A 243 -8.42 4.15 -0.35
C SER A 243 -7.49 3.78 -1.51
N ALA A 244 -6.19 3.62 -1.26
CA ALA A 244 -5.26 3.10 -2.27
C ALA A 244 -5.62 1.66 -2.69
N HIS A 245 -5.92 0.79 -1.72
CA HIS A 245 -6.37 -0.57 -1.97
C HIS A 245 -7.73 -0.60 -2.69
N ALA A 246 -8.68 0.26 -2.28
CA ALA A 246 -9.99 0.38 -2.93
C ALA A 246 -9.86 0.80 -4.40
N HIS A 247 -8.98 1.76 -4.71
CA HIS A 247 -8.70 2.22 -6.07
C HIS A 247 -8.20 1.06 -6.94
N PHE A 248 -7.20 0.32 -6.46
CA PHE A 248 -6.64 -0.83 -7.17
C PHE A 248 -7.66 -1.94 -7.39
N GLY A 249 -8.40 -2.29 -6.36
CA GLY A 249 -9.40 -3.34 -6.42
C GLY A 249 -10.58 -3.00 -7.33
N ALA A 250 -11.10 -1.77 -7.27
CA ALA A 250 -12.17 -1.29 -8.15
C ALA A 250 -11.73 -1.29 -9.62
N ALA A 251 -10.51 -0.85 -9.90
CA ALA A 251 -9.93 -0.92 -11.24
C ALA A 251 -9.78 -2.37 -11.73
N GLY A 252 -9.36 -3.29 -10.84
CA GLY A 252 -9.29 -4.71 -11.12
C GLY A 252 -10.65 -5.32 -11.49
N GLN A 253 -11.70 -4.97 -10.75
CA GLN A 253 -13.07 -5.42 -11.07
C GLN A 253 -13.53 -4.91 -12.44
N LEU A 254 -13.31 -3.63 -12.75
CA LEU A 254 -13.69 -3.07 -14.05
C LEU A 254 -12.90 -3.70 -15.19
N ALA A 255 -11.60 -3.90 -15.03
CA ALA A 255 -10.76 -4.59 -15.99
C ALA A 255 -11.21 -6.03 -16.26
N GLY A 256 -11.62 -6.75 -15.20
CA GLY A 256 -12.13 -8.13 -15.30
C GLY A 256 -13.40 -8.25 -16.14
N VAL A 257 -14.24 -7.20 -16.17
CA VAL A 257 -15.41 -7.14 -17.06
C VAL A 257 -15.00 -6.94 -18.53
N ARG A 258 -13.86 -6.27 -18.77
CA ARG A 258 -13.41 -5.86 -20.11
C ARG A 258 -12.46 -6.86 -20.77
N ALA A 259 -11.76 -7.66 -19.97
CA ALA A 259 -10.68 -8.50 -20.47
C ALA A 259 -10.59 -9.86 -19.76
N GLY A 260 -10.49 -10.94 -20.53
CA GLY A 260 -10.43 -12.32 -20.02
C GLY A 260 -9.01 -12.91 -19.94
N HIS A 261 -7.96 -12.20 -20.36
CA HIS A 261 -6.58 -12.70 -20.41
C HIS A 261 -5.59 -11.69 -19.80
N PRO A 262 -4.47 -12.15 -19.20
CA PRO A 262 -3.55 -11.29 -18.45
C PRO A 262 -3.04 -10.06 -19.22
N GLY A 263 -2.71 -10.20 -20.50
CA GLY A 263 -2.18 -9.08 -21.31
C GLY A 263 -3.22 -7.98 -21.53
N SER A 264 -4.43 -8.34 -22.00
CA SER A 264 -5.54 -7.39 -22.17
C SER A 264 -6.04 -6.85 -20.83
N PHE A 265 -6.02 -7.68 -19.77
CA PHE A 265 -6.36 -7.25 -18.43
C PHE A 265 -5.39 -6.18 -17.90
N ALA A 266 -4.08 -6.35 -18.11
CA ALA A 266 -3.08 -5.37 -17.66
C ALA A 266 -3.33 -3.99 -18.27
N VAL A 267 -3.64 -3.92 -19.55
CA VAL A 267 -3.99 -2.66 -20.23
C VAL A 267 -5.30 -2.10 -19.66
N ALA A 268 -6.36 -2.91 -19.64
CA ALA A 268 -7.67 -2.48 -19.14
C ALA A 268 -7.65 -2.05 -17.67
N TRP A 269 -6.74 -2.62 -16.86
CA TRP A 269 -6.56 -2.26 -15.46
C TRP A 269 -5.90 -0.89 -15.29
N ILE A 270 -4.86 -0.58 -16.09
CA ILE A 270 -4.23 0.74 -16.09
C ILE A 270 -5.23 1.80 -16.57
N ASP A 271 -6.00 1.52 -17.64
CA ASP A 271 -7.04 2.41 -18.12
C ASP A 271 -8.11 2.66 -17.05
N ALA A 272 -8.52 1.61 -16.31
CA ALA A 272 -9.51 1.71 -15.25
C ALA A 272 -9.01 2.50 -14.03
N LEU A 273 -7.71 2.48 -13.71
CA LEU A 273 -7.12 3.33 -12.67
C LEU A 273 -7.27 4.82 -12.99
N ASP A 274 -7.15 5.21 -14.26
CA ASP A 274 -7.34 6.58 -14.71
C ASP A 274 -8.83 6.97 -14.78
N GLU A 275 -9.65 6.09 -15.34
CA GLU A 275 -11.06 6.37 -15.67
C GLU A 275 -11.98 6.50 -14.45
N LEU A 276 -11.82 5.64 -13.41
CA LEU A 276 -12.77 5.56 -12.30
C LEU A 276 -12.72 6.81 -11.42
N SER A 277 -13.84 7.49 -11.24
CA SER A 277 -13.99 8.55 -10.25
C SER A 277 -13.93 8.02 -8.81
N GLY A 278 -13.72 8.90 -7.83
CA GLY A 278 -13.78 8.53 -6.41
C GLY A 278 -15.12 7.90 -6.02
N ALA A 279 -16.23 8.39 -6.56
CA ALA A 279 -17.57 7.83 -6.35
C ALA A 279 -17.72 6.43 -6.96
N ASP A 280 -17.19 6.21 -8.17
CA ASP A 280 -17.21 4.89 -8.82
C ASP A 280 -16.39 3.86 -8.04
N ILE A 281 -15.23 4.26 -7.51
CA ILE A 281 -14.38 3.40 -6.68
C ILE A 281 -15.11 3.02 -5.40
N ALA A 282 -15.64 4.01 -4.69
CA ALA A 282 -16.37 3.80 -3.43
C ALA A 282 -17.61 2.89 -3.60
N ALA A 283 -18.30 2.98 -4.74
CA ALA A 283 -19.47 2.15 -5.04
C ALA A 283 -19.13 0.69 -5.40
N ARG A 284 -17.88 0.41 -5.81
CA ARG A 284 -17.45 -0.93 -6.26
C ARG A 284 -16.85 -1.79 -5.17
N VAL A 285 -16.47 -1.22 -4.05
CA VAL A 285 -15.79 -1.94 -2.97
C VAL A 285 -16.72 -2.16 -1.77
N ARG A 286 -16.43 -3.21 -1.01
CA ARG A 286 -17.15 -3.48 0.24
C ARG A 286 -16.16 -3.48 1.40
N VAL A 287 -16.41 -2.62 2.38
CA VAL A 287 -15.63 -2.52 3.61
C VAL A 287 -16.44 -3.05 4.78
N THR A 288 -15.84 -3.92 5.59
CA THR A 288 -16.44 -4.46 6.81
C THR A 288 -15.42 -4.46 7.94
N GLU A 289 -15.88 -4.32 9.19
CA GLU A 289 -15.01 -4.47 10.34
C GLU A 289 -14.52 -5.93 10.46
N ALA A 290 -13.23 -6.10 10.76
CA ALA A 290 -12.68 -7.40 11.12
C ALA A 290 -12.79 -7.54 12.65
N SER A 291 -13.24 -8.70 13.12
CA SER A 291 -13.20 -9.03 14.54
C SER A 291 -11.74 -9.30 14.91
N ALA A 292 -11.15 -8.47 15.77
CA ALA A 292 -9.84 -8.70 16.35
C ALA A 292 -9.85 -9.84 17.36
#